data_a33010a14f47e4c25db6fb68ed7ed885
#
_entry.id   a33010a14f47e4c25db6fb68ed7ed885
#
_cell.length_a   1.000
_cell.length_b   1.000
_cell.length_c   1.000
_cell.angle_alpha   90.00
_cell.angle_beta   90.00
_cell.angle_gamma   90.00
#
_symmetry.space_group_name_H-M   'P 1'
#
loop_
_entity.id
_entity.type
_entity.pdbx_description
1 polymer ?
#
loop_
_entity_poly.entity_id
_entity_poly.type
_entity_poly.pdbx_seq_one_letter_code
_entity_poly.pdbx_strand_id
1 'polypeptide(L)'
;MGWLTMRDTGRFANGRAYLDDQFTYTRDDHRLTVLKSSMVGSTYYAAAERIETPGEARSVFAIICLTFSRPNARDGQTFGYKDMTEHMGPHESECPASILDLLTPVEGEWPNDWRARCRANMAKRRLLDAKPTPRPGQTIVFDDPLRFNDGIERTRFEVIAGPKGKGLRYRDPSSRQLCQIPSVKKRAYRLINPAVTVPQVAS
;
A
#
# COMPACT_ATOMS: atom_id res chain seq x y z
N MET A 1 15.28 15.22 -13.43
CA MET A 1 14.11 14.69 -12.71
C MET A 1 12.97 15.69 -12.86
N GLY A 2 12.16 15.50 -13.88
CA GLY A 2 11.02 16.35 -14.13
C GLY A 2 9.87 15.96 -13.21
N TRP A 3 9.63 16.73 -12.21
CA TRP A 3 8.35 16.70 -11.54
C TRP A 3 7.37 17.40 -12.45
N LEU A 4 6.46 16.63 -12.92
CA LEU A 4 5.43 17.12 -13.78
C LEU A 4 4.40 17.90 -12.99
N THR A 5 3.50 18.37 -13.55
CA THR A 5 2.51 19.35 -13.20
C THR A 5 1.91 19.16 -11.79
N MET A 6 2.14 20.08 -10.89
CA MET A 6 1.27 20.26 -9.73
C MET A 6 -0.05 20.87 -10.21
N ARG A 7 -1.16 20.21 -9.92
CA ARG A 7 -2.50 20.73 -10.21
C ARG A 7 -3.29 20.90 -8.93
N ASP A 8 -4.10 21.88 -8.88
CA ASP A 8 -4.95 22.13 -7.73
C ASP A 8 -6.22 21.30 -7.74
N THR A 9 -6.61 20.84 -6.57
CA THR A 9 -7.77 19.95 -6.40
C THR A 9 -9.11 20.67 -6.35
N GLY A 10 -9.12 21.99 -6.22
CA GLY A 10 -10.38 22.75 -6.09
C GLY A 10 -11.37 22.56 -7.26
N ARG A 11 -10.87 22.10 -8.39
CA ARG A 11 -11.64 21.81 -9.60
C ARG A 11 -12.17 20.37 -9.65
N PHE A 12 -11.57 19.42 -8.91
CA PHE A 12 -11.83 17.99 -9.04
C PHE A 12 -12.36 17.40 -7.74
N ALA A 13 -13.39 16.57 -7.83
CA ALA A 13 -13.97 15.90 -6.68
C ALA A 13 -13.04 14.85 -6.05
N ASN A 14 -12.19 14.22 -6.86
CA ASN A 14 -11.24 13.20 -6.43
C ASN A 14 -10.17 12.95 -7.51
N GLY A 15 -9.18 12.11 -7.20
CA GLY A 15 -8.09 11.81 -8.14
C GLY A 15 -8.53 11.08 -9.41
N ARG A 16 -9.64 10.36 -9.40
CA ARG A 16 -10.19 9.75 -10.62
C ARG A 16 -10.69 10.83 -11.58
N ALA A 17 -11.47 11.80 -11.09
CA ALA A 17 -11.95 12.92 -11.89
C ALA A 17 -10.79 13.74 -12.47
N TYR A 18 -9.73 13.95 -11.67
CA TYR A 18 -8.49 14.57 -12.15
C TYR A 18 -7.83 13.77 -13.28
N LEU A 19 -7.65 12.47 -13.11
CA LEU A 19 -7.02 11.61 -14.12
C LEU A 19 -7.84 11.58 -15.42
N ASP A 20 -9.15 11.47 -15.32
CA ASP A 20 -10.04 11.48 -16.49
C ASP A 20 -9.95 12.82 -17.25
N ASP A 21 -9.90 13.96 -16.56
CA ASP A 21 -9.75 15.28 -17.20
C ASP A 21 -8.38 15.47 -17.88
N GLN A 22 -7.31 14.98 -17.24
CA GLN A 22 -5.94 15.18 -17.75
C GLN A 22 -5.52 14.16 -18.80
N PHE A 23 -6.05 12.95 -18.76
CA PHE A 23 -5.58 11.80 -19.55
C PHE A 23 -6.70 11.13 -20.37
N THR A 24 -7.82 11.83 -20.58
CA THR A 24 -8.85 11.40 -21.55
C THR A 24 -9.10 12.53 -22.52
N TYR A 25 -8.50 12.43 -23.70
CA TYR A 25 -8.62 13.44 -24.75
C TYR A 25 -8.31 12.85 -26.13
N THR A 26 -8.69 13.58 -27.17
CA THR A 26 -8.33 13.29 -28.57
C THR A 26 -7.56 14.47 -29.13
N ARG A 27 -6.46 14.18 -29.81
CA ARG A 27 -5.65 15.11 -30.62
C ARG A 27 -5.55 14.58 -32.04
N ASP A 28 -4.95 15.36 -32.92
CA ASP A 28 -4.81 14.99 -34.35
C ASP A 28 -3.95 13.72 -34.55
N ASP A 29 -2.93 13.56 -33.69
CA ASP A 29 -1.95 12.49 -33.76
C ASP A 29 -2.25 11.29 -32.84
N HIS A 30 -3.12 11.45 -31.84
CA HIS A 30 -3.46 10.34 -30.93
C HIS A 30 -4.72 10.59 -30.08
N ARG A 31 -5.28 9.48 -29.60
CA ARG A 31 -6.31 9.46 -28.56
C ARG A 31 -5.75 8.85 -27.29
N LEU A 32 -6.01 9.46 -26.14
CA LEU A 32 -5.66 8.97 -24.82
C LEU A 32 -6.93 8.72 -24.01
N THR A 33 -7.00 7.58 -23.32
CA THR A 33 -8.17 7.20 -22.50
C THR A 33 -7.73 6.47 -21.25
N VAL A 34 -8.24 6.87 -20.07
CA VAL A 34 -8.03 6.14 -18.82
C VAL A 34 -8.94 4.93 -18.78
N LEU A 35 -8.36 3.73 -18.88
CA LEU A 35 -9.09 2.46 -18.84
C LEU A 35 -9.51 2.07 -17.43
N LYS A 36 -8.60 2.22 -16.47
CA LYS A 36 -8.81 1.80 -15.09
C LYS A 36 -7.96 2.62 -14.12
N SER A 37 -8.49 2.91 -12.95
CA SER A 37 -7.71 3.50 -11.85
C SER A 37 -7.99 2.82 -10.52
N SER A 38 -7.04 2.91 -9.59
CA SER A 38 -7.15 2.40 -8.22
C SER A 38 -6.32 3.26 -7.29
N MET A 39 -6.79 3.46 -6.07
CA MET A 39 -6.07 4.22 -5.03
C MET A 39 -5.43 3.27 -4.03
N VAL A 40 -4.15 3.50 -3.72
CA VAL A 40 -3.41 2.82 -2.65
C VAL A 40 -2.78 3.89 -1.75
N GLY A 41 -3.24 3.98 -0.51
CA GLY A 41 -2.87 5.10 0.36
C GLY A 41 -3.32 6.44 -0.21
N SER A 42 -2.38 7.35 -0.47
CA SER A 42 -2.60 8.66 -1.08
C SER A 42 -2.22 8.71 -2.57
N THR A 43 -1.96 7.55 -3.20
CA THR A 43 -1.51 7.44 -4.59
C THR A 43 -2.59 6.80 -5.44
N TYR A 44 -2.95 7.44 -6.54
CA TYR A 44 -3.76 6.85 -7.59
C TYR A 44 -2.84 6.25 -8.65
N TYR A 45 -3.14 5.03 -9.05
CA TYR A 45 -2.53 4.35 -10.19
C TYR A 45 -3.59 4.19 -11.26
N ALA A 46 -3.24 4.47 -12.51
CA ALA A 46 -4.15 4.29 -13.64
C ALA A 46 -3.44 3.59 -14.81
N ALA A 47 -4.18 2.79 -15.56
CA ALA A 47 -3.80 2.34 -16.89
C ALA A 47 -4.44 3.29 -17.91
N ALA A 48 -3.64 3.91 -18.75
CA ALA A 48 -4.09 4.75 -19.86
C ALA A 48 -3.75 4.11 -21.19
N GLU A 49 -4.73 4.00 -22.07
CA GLU A 49 -4.56 3.55 -23.45
C GLU A 49 -4.26 4.74 -24.34
N ARG A 50 -3.22 4.63 -25.12
CA ARG A 50 -2.87 5.54 -26.20
C ARG A 50 -3.08 4.84 -27.54
N ILE A 51 -3.83 5.47 -28.43
CA ILE A 51 -4.05 5.00 -29.80
C ILE A 51 -3.52 6.07 -30.73
N GLU A 52 -2.54 5.73 -31.55
CA GLU A 52 -1.93 6.63 -32.55
C GLU A 52 -2.85 6.82 -33.75
N THR A 53 -2.83 8.01 -34.36
CA THR A 53 -3.61 8.36 -35.57
C THR A 53 -2.67 8.95 -36.61
N PRO A 54 -2.71 8.53 -37.92
CA PRO A 54 -3.36 7.34 -38.46
C PRO A 54 -2.53 6.10 -38.20
N GLY A 55 -3.07 4.94 -38.08
CA GLY A 55 -2.32 3.70 -37.94
C GLY A 55 -2.80 2.81 -36.79
N GLU A 56 -3.61 3.35 -35.91
CA GLU A 56 -4.28 2.62 -34.80
C GLU A 56 -3.34 1.78 -33.90
N ALA A 57 -2.05 2.07 -33.89
CA ALA A 57 -1.13 1.43 -32.96
C ALA A 57 -1.56 1.73 -31.52
N ARG A 58 -1.69 0.68 -30.72
CA ARG A 58 -2.17 0.79 -29.34
C ARG A 58 -1.07 0.50 -28.35
N SER A 59 -1.00 1.31 -27.31
CA SER A 59 -0.15 1.07 -26.15
C SER A 59 -0.90 1.42 -24.87
N VAL A 60 -0.67 0.64 -23.81
CA VAL A 60 -1.21 0.92 -22.48
C VAL A 60 -0.06 1.11 -21.52
N PHE A 61 -0.01 2.24 -20.85
CA PHE A 61 1.03 2.61 -19.90
C PHE A 61 0.43 3.04 -18.55
N ALA A 62 1.26 3.04 -17.52
CA ALA A 62 0.81 3.44 -16.18
C ALA A 62 1.00 4.94 -15.95
N ILE A 63 -0.01 5.53 -15.30
CA ILE A 63 0.03 6.87 -14.73
C ILE A 63 -0.01 6.73 -13.22
N ILE A 64 0.85 7.48 -12.54
CA ILE A 64 0.94 7.55 -11.08
C ILE A 64 0.61 8.99 -10.68
N CYS A 65 -0.47 9.15 -9.91
CA CYS A 65 -0.91 10.46 -9.43
C CYS A 65 -0.88 10.48 -7.90
N LEU A 66 0.01 11.29 -7.35
CA LEU A 66 0.10 11.55 -5.92
C LEU A 66 -0.89 12.62 -5.50
N THR A 67 -1.59 12.38 -4.40
CA THR A 67 -2.32 13.44 -3.72
C THR A 67 -1.53 13.94 -2.51
N PHE A 68 -1.54 15.21 -2.27
CA PHE A 68 -0.86 15.80 -1.12
C PHE A 68 -1.63 16.97 -0.53
N SER A 69 -1.47 17.17 0.77
CA SER A 69 -2.08 18.27 1.50
C SER A 69 -1.15 19.49 1.48
N ARG A 70 -1.74 20.67 1.29
CA ARG A 70 -1.06 21.98 1.35
C ARG A 70 -1.71 22.86 2.46
N PRO A 71 -1.57 22.51 3.75
CA PRO A 71 -2.32 23.14 4.83
C PRO A 71 -2.09 24.65 4.96
N ASN A 72 -0.97 25.16 4.44
CA ASN A 72 -0.57 26.56 4.51
C ASN A 72 -0.56 27.25 3.13
N ALA A 73 -1.36 26.77 2.18
CA ALA A 73 -1.43 27.38 0.86
C ALA A 73 -2.00 28.80 0.93
N ARG A 74 -1.25 29.77 0.41
CA ARG A 74 -1.69 31.19 0.41
C ARG A 74 -2.84 31.47 -0.53
N ASP A 75 -3.06 30.59 -1.50
CA ASP A 75 -4.14 30.63 -2.49
C ASP A 75 -5.45 30.00 -1.98
N GLY A 76 -5.50 29.59 -0.71
CA GLY A 76 -6.65 28.91 -0.10
C GLY A 76 -6.84 27.45 -0.53
N GLN A 77 -5.97 26.92 -1.37
CA GLN A 77 -6.06 25.55 -1.86
C GLN A 77 -5.27 24.61 -0.96
N THR A 78 -5.96 23.69 -0.31
CA THR A 78 -5.39 22.79 0.70
C THR A 78 -4.88 21.47 0.14
N PHE A 79 -5.20 21.13 -1.09
CA PHE A 79 -4.81 19.89 -1.74
C PHE A 79 -4.24 20.14 -3.14
N GLY A 80 -3.38 19.24 -3.59
CA GLY A 80 -2.85 19.22 -4.93
C GLY A 80 -2.65 17.78 -5.44
N TYR A 81 -2.52 17.65 -6.75
CA TYR A 81 -2.15 16.42 -7.45
C TYR A 81 -0.80 16.59 -8.15
N LYS A 82 -0.06 15.50 -8.18
CA LYS A 82 1.20 15.41 -8.88
C LYS A 82 1.22 14.10 -9.65
N ASP A 83 1.27 14.21 -10.95
CA ASP A 83 1.23 13.09 -11.87
C ASP A 83 2.60 12.85 -12.52
N MET A 84 2.84 11.60 -12.83
CA MET A 84 3.98 11.11 -13.58
C MET A 84 3.57 9.84 -14.32
N THR A 85 4.33 9.46 -15.34
CA THR A 85 4.16 8.17 -16.00
C THR A 85 5.26 7.20 -15.60
N GLU A 86 5.07 5.92 -15.83
CA GLU A 86 6.08 4.88 -15.57
C GLU A 86 7.41 5.11 -16.31
N HIS A 87 7.37 5.81 -17.45
CA HIS A 87 8.55 6.14 -18.23
C HIS A 87 9.47 7.18 -17.57
N MET A 88 9.02 7.80 -16.50
CA MET A 88 9.76 8.83 -15.78
C MET A 88 10.44 8.31 -14.51
N GLY A 89 10.42 7.00 -14.28
CA GLY A 89 11.00 6.36 -13.10
C GLY A 89 10.32 6.77 -11.79
N PRO A 90 9.02 6.53 -11.62
CA PRO A 90 8.31 6.88 -10.40
C PRO A 90 8.87 6.14 -9.20
N HIS A 91 8.85 6.79 -8.03
CA HIS A 91 9.28 6.18 -6.77
C HIS A 91 8.19 5.29 -6.16
N GLU A 92 6.93 5.63 -6.38
CA GLU A 92 5.77 4.89 -5.91
C GLU A 92 5.63 3.58 -6.67
N SER A 93 5.75 2.47 -5.96
CA SER A 93 5.78 1.12 -6.55
C SER A 93 4.82 0.15 -5.86
N GLU A 94 3.63 0.62 -5.51
CA GLU A 94 2.53 -0.19 -4.96
C GLU A 94 1.38 -0.36 -5.96
N CYS A 95 1.66 -0.26 -7.25
CA CYS A 95 0.64 -0.38 -8.31
C CYS A 95 -0.06 -1.75 -8.25
N PRO A 96 -1.41 -1.79 -8.23
CA PRO A 96 -2.15 -3.04 -8.17
C PRO A 96 -1.97 -3.90 -9.41
N ALA A 97 -2.04 -5.24 -9.23
CA ALA A 97 -1.98 -6.20 -10.33
C ALA A 97 -3.02 -5.87 -11.42
N SER A 98 -4.22 -5.49 -11.01
CA SER A 98 -5.31 -5.15 -11.93
C SER A 98 -5.05 -3.93 -12.83
N ILE A 99 -4.02 -3.16 -12.56
CA ILE A 99 -3.49 -2.10 -13.43
C ILE A 99 -2.32 -2.67 -14.25
N LEU A 100 -1.34 -3.29 -13.57
CA LEU A 100 -0.13 -3.83 -14.21
C LEU A 100 -0.43 -4.86 -15.32
N ASP A 101 -1.51 -5.63 -15.16
CA ASP A 101 -1.91 -6.66 -16.11
C ASP A 101 -2.54 -6.09 -17.40
N LEU A 102 -2.89 -4.80 -17.40
CA LEU A 102 -3.37 -4.09 -18.59
C LEU A 102 -2.25 -3.48 -19.42
N LEU A 103 -1.05 -3.32 -18.84
CA LEU A 103 0.04 -2.57 -19.47
C LEU A 103 0.65 -3.38 -20.60
N THR A 104 0.83 -2.75 -21.77
CA THR A 104 1.54 -3.38 -22.89
C THR A 104 3.02 -3.55 -22.56
N PRO A 105 3.70 -4.58 -23.09
CA PRO A 105 5.16 -4.67 -23.02
C PRO A 105 5.80 -3.38 -23.50
N VAL A 106 6.87 -2.97 -22.84
CA VAL A 106 7.57 -1.73 -23.17
C VAL A 106 9.08 -1.98 -23.15
N GLU A 107 9.79 -1.35 -24.07
CA GLU A 107 11.24 -1.27 -24.05
C GLU A 107 11.68 -0.11 -23.15
N GLY A 108 12.80 -0.29 -22.44
CA GLY A 108 13.37 0.71 -21.54
C GLY A 108 13.54 0.18 -20.11
N GLU A 109 14.63 0.60 -19.49
CA GLU A 109 15.03 0.14 -18.17
C GLU A 109 14.04 0.60 -17.09
N TRP A 110 13.71 1.87 -17.06
CA TRP A 110 12.92 2.47 -15.98
C TRP A 110 11.50 1.94 -15.84
N PRO A 111 10.69 1.83 -16.92
CA PRO A 111 9.36 1.25 -16.78
C PRO A 111 9.42 -0.23 -16.40
N ASN A 112 10.36 -1.00 -16.95
CA ASN A 112 10.51 -2.42 -16.61
C ASN A 112 10.93 -2.62 -15.15
N ASP A 113 11.89 -1.84 -14.65
CA ASP A 113 12.31 -1.85 -13.25
C ASP A 113 11.17 -1.44 -12.31
N TRP A 114 10.41 -0.42 -12.65
CA TRP A 114 9.28 0.01 -11.87
C TRP A 114 8.20 -1.08 -11.79
N ARG A 115 7.84 -1.69 -12.93
CA ARG A 115 6.88 -2.80 -12.99
C ARG A 115 7.35 -4.00 -12.17
N ALA A 116 8.64 -4.34 -12.24
CA ALA A 116 9.25 -5.42 -11.46
C ALA A 116 9.17 -5.12 -9.95
N ARG A 117 9.51 -3.89 -9.53
CA ARG A 117 9.36 -3.46 -8.12
C ARG A 117 7.91 -3.53 -7.64
N CYS A 118 6.95 -3.10 -8.44
CA CYS A 118 5.53 -3.22 -8.10
C CYS A 118 5.12 -4.68 -7.86
N ARG A 119 5.51 -5.59 -8.75
CA ARG A 119 5.23 -7.03 -8.60
C ARG A 119 5.88 -7.62 -7.35
N ALA A 120 7.14 -7.27 -7.07
CA ALA A 120 7.86 -7.70 -5.88
C ALA A 120 7.19 -7.20 -4.59
N ASN A 121 6.77 -5.93 -4.55
CA ASN A 121 6.07 -5.35 -3.41
C ASN A 121 4.70 -6.02 -3.18
N MET A 122 3.96 -6.32 -4.24
CA MET A 122 2.70 -7.07 -4.14
C MET A 122 2.93 -8.49 -3.60
N ALA A 123 3.93 -9.20 -4.10
CA ALA A 123 4.27 -10.54 -3.62
C ALA A 123 4.61 -10.50 -2.11
N LYS A 124 5.45 -9.55 -1.69
CA LYS A 124 5.78 -9.32 -0.29
C LYS A 124 4.53 -9.02 0.56
N ARG A 125 3.64 -8.18 0.07
CA ARG A 125 2.39 -7.84 0.77
C ARG A 125 1.49 -9.05 0.92
N ARG A 126 1.32 -9.87 -0.13
CA ARG A 126 0.56 -11.13 -0.07
C ARG A 126 1.12 -12.08 1.00
N LEU A 127 2.43 -12.23 1.08
CA LEU A 127 3.08 -13.04 2.12
C LEU A 127 2.81 -12.50 3.53
N LEU A 128 2.82 -11.18 3.72
CA LEU A 128 2.49 -10.56 5.01
C LEU A 128 1.01 -10.72 5.35
N ASP A 129 0.13 -10.60 4.37
CA ASP A 129 -1.32 -10.73 4.57
C ASP A 129 -1.73 -12.18 4.86
N ALA A 130 -1.02 -13.15 4.27
CA ALA A 130 -1.21 -14.58 4.53
C ALA A 130 -0.79 -15.02 5.95
N LYS A 131 0.05 -14.23 6.64
CA LYS A 131 0.43 -14.56 8.03
C LYS A 131 -0.79 -14.51 8.96
N PRO A 132 -0.92 -15.49 9.85
CA PRO A 132 -2.03 -15.54 10.80
C PRO A 132 -2.04 -14.27 11.67
N THR A 133 -3.19 -13.64 11.80
CA THR A 133 -3.33 -12.44 12.63
C THR A 133 -3.49 -12.85 14.08
N PRO A 134 -2.66 -12.34 15.01
CA PRO A 134 -2.80 -12.62 16.45
C PRO A 134 -4.18 -12.19 16.96
N ARG A 135 -4.75 -12.96 17.89
CA ARG A 135 -6.03 -12.68 18.54
C ARG A 135 -5.86 -12.67 20.06
N PRO A 136 -6.65 -11.89 20.79
CA PRO A 136 -6.64 -11.92 22.26
C PRO A 136 -6.83 -13.36 22.78
N GLY A 137 -6.10 -13.69 23.83
CA GLY A 137 -6.07 -15.03 24.43
C GLY A 137 -5.00 -15.96 23.86
N GLN A 138 -4.42 -15.66 22.71
CA GLN A 138 -3.31 -16.44 22.17
C GLN A 138 -1.97 -16.03 22.79
N THR A 139 -0.99 -16.92 22.67
CA THR A 139 0.42 -16.59 22.92
C THR A 139 1.13 -16.44 21.57
N ILE A 140 1.85 -15.33 21.39
CA ILE A 140 2.76 -15.15 20.26
C ILE A 140 4.19 -15.44 20.67
N VAL A 141 4.91 -16.18 19.85
CA VAL A 141 6.34 -16.49 20.04
C VAL A 141 7.09 -16.04 18.81
N PHE A 142 8.00 -15.08 18.98
CA PHE A 142 8.87 -14.61 17.92
C PHE A 142 10.08 -15.50 17.78
N ASP A 143 10.54 -15.70 16.55
CA ASP A 143 11.73 -16.51 16.27
C ASP A 143 12.99 -15.76 16.72
N ASP A 144 13.03 -14.42 16.50
CA ASP A 144 14.11 -13.56 16.98
C ASP A 144 13.68 -12.80 18.26
N PRO A 145 14.58 -12.67 19.26
CA PRO A 145 14.29 -11.91 20.47
C PRO A 145 14.01 -10.44 20.18
N LEU A 146 13.04 -9.89 20.88
CA LEU A 146 12.72 -8.46 20.85
C LEU A 146 13.38 -7.78 22.05
N ARG A 147 14.22 -6.78 21.77
CA ARG A 147 14.85 -5.94 22.79
C ARG A 147 13.96 -4.76 23.11
N PHE A 148 13.72 -4.53 24.40
CA PHE A 148 12.93 -3.42 24.91
C PHE A 148 13.82 -2.38 25.61
N ASN A 149 13.21 -1.24 25.99
CA ASN A 149 13.94 -0.13 26.62
C ASN A 149 14.54 -0.49 28.00
N ASP A 150 14.04 -1.56 28.64
CA ASP A 150 14.61 -2.11 29.88
C ASP A 150 15.87 -2.96 29.65
N GLY A 151 16.32 -3.09 28.41
CA GLY A 151 17.46 -3.88 28.01
C GLY A 151 17.24 -5.38 27.96
N ILE A 152 16.06 -5.87 28.34
CA ILE A 152 15.74 -7.30 28.40
C ILE A 152 15.21 -7.76 27.03
N GLU A 153 15.70 -8.91 26.59
CA GLU A 153 15.25 -9.56 25.36
C GLU A 153 14.17 -10.59 25.68
N ARG A 154 13.08 -10.58 24.90
CA ARG A 154 11.94 -11.47 25.06
C ARG A 154 11.46 -11.99 23.72
N THR A 155 11.03 -13.23 23.70
CA THR A 155 10.47 -13.87 22.50
C THR A 155 8.99 -14.18 22.63
N ARG A 156 8.44 -14.27 23.86
CA ARG A 156 7.09 -14.79 24.13
C ARG A 156 6.21 -13.74 24.78
N PHE A 157 4.97 -13.62 24.30
CA PHE A 157 3.99 -12.67 24.82
C PHE A 157 2.58 -13.24 24.79
N GLU A 158 1.77 -12.91 25.78
CA GLU A 158 0.33 -13.09 25.76
C GLU A 158 -0.30 -11.97 24.90
N VAL A 159 -1.18 -12.32 23.99
CA VAL A 159 -1.93 -11.35 23.17
C VAL A 159 -3.19 -10.95 23.93
N ILE A 160 -3.38 -9.67 24.17
CA ILE A 160 -4.55 -9.14 24.86
C ILE A 160 -5.23 -8.04 24.04
N ALA A 161 -6.51 -7.82 24.27
CA ALA A 161 -7.22 -6.71 23.67
C ALA A 161 -6.66 -5.37 24.17
N GLY A 162 -6.52 -4.43 23.25
CA GLY A 162 -6.14 -3.07 23.59
C GLY A 162 -7.25 -2.32 24.34
N PRO A 163 -6.96 -1.11 24.85
CA PRO A 163 -7.93 -0.28 25.55
C PRO A 163 -9.19 -0.06 24.72
N LYS A 164 -10.37 -0.17 25.35
CA LYS A 164 -11.67 -0.04 24.67
C LYS A 164 -11.85 -0.96 23.44
N GLY A 165 -11.17 -2.13 23.41
CA GLY A 165 -11.22 -3.07 22.29
C GLY A 165 -10.47 -2.62 21.02
N LYS A 166 -9.73 -1.51 21.08
CA LYS A 166 -8.98 -1.00 19.92
C LYS A 166 -7.55 -1.53 19.90
N GLY A 167 -7.23 -2.26 18.81
CA GLY A 167 -5.90 -2.83 18.57
C GLY A 167 -5.54 -3.99 19.51
N LEU A 168 -4.27 -4.37 19.48
CA LEU A 168 -3.71 -5.44 20.30
C LEU A 168 -2.62 -4.86 21.22
N ARG A 169 -2.50 -5.46 22.40
CA ARG A 169 -1.40 -5.28 23.34
C ARG A 169 -0.75 -6.64 23.62
N TYR A 170 0.47 -6.60 24.04
CA TYR A 170 1.27 -7.78 24.32
C TYR A 170 1.72 -7.73 25.75
N ARG A 171 1.49 -8.81 26.50
CA ARG A 171 1.88 -8.92 27.91
C ARG A 171 3.04 -9.90 28.02
N ASP A 172 4.10 -9.48 28.63
CA ASP A 172 5.17 -10.39 29.04
C ASP A 172 4.63 -11.34 30.14
N PRO A 173 4.66 -12.66 29.93
CA PRO A 173 4.11 -13.61 30.89
C PRO A 173 4.86 -13.60 32.24
N SER A 174 6.14 -13.23 32.25
CA SER A 174 7.01 -13.26 33.43
C SER A 174 6.83 -12.00 34.32
N SER A 175 6.99 -10.83 33.68
CA SER A 175 6.91 -9.53 34.41
C SER A 175 5.51 -8.94 34.43
N ARG A 176 4.56 -9.48 33.70
CA ARG A 176 3.20 -8.95 33.48
C ARG A 176 3.18 -7.56 32.84
N GLN A 177 4.33 -7.06 32.40
CA GLN A 177 4.46 -5.76 31.74
C GLN A 177 3.74 -5.76 30.39
N LEU A 178 3.05 -4.65 30.11
CA LEU A 178 2.38 -4.42 28.83
C LEU A 178 3.35 -3.79 27.84
N CYS A 179 3.45 -4.40 26.68
CA CYS A 179 4.28 -3.95 25.57
C CYS A 179 3.43 -3.60 24.37
N GLN A 180 3.92 -2.66 23.58
CA GLN A 180 3.42 -2.42 22.23
C GLN A 180 4.49 -2.90 21.25
N ILE A 181 4.11 -3.83 20.38
CA ILE A 181 5.02 -4.39 19.37
C ILE A 181 4.55 -3.89 18.01
N PRO A 182 5.27 -2.93 17.41
CA PRO A 182 4.90 -2.41 16.10
C PRO A 182 5.23 -3.43 15.00
N SER A 183 4.45 -3.39 13.93
CA SER A 183 4.71 -4.17 12.70
C SER A 183 4.89 -5.67 12.93
N VAL A 184 4.09 -6.27 13.80
CA VAL A 184 4.16 -7.70 14.15
C VAL A 184 4.23 -8.60 12.91
N LYS A 185 3.37 -8.38 11.92
CA LYS A 185 3.35 -9.18 10.68
C LYS A 185 4.66 -9.16 9.88
N LYS A 186 5.50 -8.15 10.06
CA LYS A 186 6.82 -8.08 9.40
C LYS A 186 7.88 -8.98 10.02
N ARG A 187 7.60 -9.55 11.21
CA ARG A 187 8.50 -10.42 11.96
C ARG A 187 8.14 -11.88 11.74
N ALA A 188 9.07 -12.79 11.93
CA ALA A 188 8.80 -14.22 12.01
C ALA A 188 8.22 -14.56 13.39
N TYR A 189 7.11 -15.27 13.44
CA TYR A 189 6.45 -15.69 14.68
C TYR A 189 5.51 -16.87 14.45
N ARG A 190 5.19 -17.55 15.55
CA ARG A 190 4.14 -18.55 15.63
C ARG A 190 3.12 -18.18 16.69
N LEU A 191 1.89 -18.63 16.52
CA LEU A 191 0.81 -18.45 17.47
C LEU A 191 0.51 -19.76 18.18
N ILE A 192 0.32 -19.69 19.48
CA ILE A 192 -0.08 -20.82 20.34
C ILE A 192 -1.48 -20.47 20.86
N ASN A 193 -2.45 -21.33 20.58
CA ASN A 193 -3.79 -21.19 21.14
C ASN A 193 -3.78 -21.52 22.63
N PRO A 194 -4.63 -20.88 23.46
CA PRO A 194 -4.81 -21.31 24.83
C PRO A 194 -5.28 -22.76 24.85
N ALA A 195 -4.76 -23.54 25.79
CA ALA A 195 -5.26 -24.90 26.02
C ALA A 195 -6.78 -24.83 26.27
N VAL A 196 -7.54 -25.59 25.53
CA VAL A 196 -8.97 -25.76 25.80
C VAL A 196 -9.09 -26.46 27.15
N THR A 197 -9.38 -25.71 28.19
CA THR A 197 -9.72 -26.30 29.52
C THR A 197 -11.06 -26.98 29.32
N VAL A 198 -11.06 -28.29 29.13
CA VAL A 198 -12.28 -29.09 29.19
C VAL A 198 -12.75 -29.01 30.65
N PRO A 199 -13.96 -28.49 30.92
CA PRO A 199 -14.47 -28.53 32.30
C PRO A 199 -14.56 -30.00 32.69
N GLN A 200 -13.87 -30.37 33.78
CA GLN A 200 -14.13 -31.66 34.43
C GLN A 200 -15.57 -31.65 34.91
N VAL A 201 -16.41 -32.46 34.29
CA VAL A 201 -17.74 -32.76 34.80
C VAL A 201 -17.50 -33.52 36.09
N ALA A 202 -17.77 -32.87 37.22
CA ALA A 202 -17.77 -33.52 38.53
C ALA A 202 -18.84 -34.59 38.49
N SER A 203 -18.43 -35.84 38.72
CA SER A 203 -19.27 -37.02 38.89
C SER A 203 -19.89 -37.00 40.28
#